data_6b99641f11c8b446c507275f20a9348e
#
_entry.id   6b99641f11c8b446c507275f20a9348e
#
_cell.length_a   1.000
_cell.length_b   1.000
_cell.length_c   1.000
_cell.angle_alpha   90.00
_cell.angle_beta   90.00
_cell.angle_gamma   90.00
#
_symmetry.space_group_name_H-M   'P 1'
#
loop_
_entity.id
_entity.type
_entity.pdbx_description
1 polymer ?
#
loop_
_entity_poly.entity_id
_entity_poly.type
_entity_poly.pdbx_seq_one_letter_code
_entity_poly.pdbx_strand_id
1 'polypeptide(L)'
;MRDLHDFRITGLRLNESSSTLTVSLTDAEGQPSADLVLVNLIDLYVDGFSLQNIILDVSVFHHKSTSFEYQRACQLLDIDSSNDVFFSDRQTVILIQASAGAEIACLASGRIDI
;
A
#
# COMPACT_ATOMS: atom_id res chain seq x y z
N MET A 1 2.57 -13.74 -0.91
CA MET A 1 2.73 -12.42 -0.27
C MET A 1 3.57 -12.59 0.99
N ARG A 2 4.53 -11.71 1.19
CA ARG A 2 5.31 -11.71 2.44
C ARG A 2 4.41 -11.27 3.60
N ASP A 3 4.63 -11.84 4.77
CA ASP A 3 4.02 -11.34 6.00
C ASP A 3 4.86 -10.17 6.51
N LEU A 4 4.31 -8.97 6.44
CA LEU A 4 4.99 -7.75 6.86
C LEU A 4 4.49 -7.24 8.23
N HIS A 5 3.72 -8.05 8.95
CA HIS A 5 3.24 -7.67 10.28
C HIS A 5 4.43 -7.33 11.20
N ASP A 6 4.33 -6.21 11.90
CA ASP A 6 5.37 -5.65 12.78
C ASP A 6 6.65 -5.18 12.06
N PHE A 7 6.72 -5.28 10.74
CA PHE A 7 7.80 -4.60 10.01
C PHE A 7 7.65 -3.09 10.19
N ARG A 8 8.76 -2.38 10.08
CA ARG A 8 8.80 -0.93 10.22
C ARG A 8 9.13 -0.28 8.91
N ILE A 9 8.39 0.78 8.60
CA ILE A 9 8.68 1.62 7.44
C ILE A 9 9.63 2.72 7.90
N THR A 10 10.82 2.76 7.31
CA THR A 10 11.86 3.72 7.67
C THR A 10 12.02 4.82 6.64
N GLY A 11 11.40 4.69 5.48
CA GLY A 11 11.44 5.72 4.46
C GLY A 11 10.49 5.44 3.31
N LEU A 12 10.12 6.50 2.64
CA LEU A 12 9.33 6.46 1.41
C LEU A 12 10.07 7.26 0.35
N ARG A 13 10.20 6.70 -0.84
CA ARG A 13 10.80 7.40 -1.98
C ARG A 13 9.90 7.26 -3.19
N LEU A 14 9.43 8.40 -3.68
CA LEU A 14 8.59 8.46 -4.86
C LEU A 14 9.44 8.89 -6.06
N ASN A 15 9.40 8.09 -7.13
CA ASN A 15 9.97 8.47 -8.41
C ASN A 15 8.81 8.81 -9.35
N GLU A 16 8.61 10.10 -9.61
CA GLU A 16 7.50 10.57 -10.43
C GLU A 16 7.62 10.10 -11.88
N SER A 17 8.83 10.10 -12.44
CA SER A 17 9.02 9.78 -13.84
C SER A 17 8.74 8.31 -14.16
N SER A 18 8.93 7.42 -13.20
CA SER A 18 8.66 5.99 -13.35
C SER A 18 7.37 5.55 -12.64
N SER A 19 6.68 6.46 -11.96
CA SER A 19 5.48 6.16 -11.15
C SER A 19 5.73 5.03 -10.17
N THR A 20 6.85 5.09 -9.45
CA THR A 20 7.30 4.03 -8.54
C THR A 20 7.44 4.56 -7.14
N LEU A 21 6.91 3.83 -6.16
CA LEU A 21 7.13 4.08 -4.75
C LEU A 21 8.01 2.98 -4.17
N THR A 22 9.12 3.38 -3.54
CA THR A 22 9.98 2.46 -2.78
C THR A 22 9.72 2.68 -1.30
N VAL A 23 9.32 1.62 -0.61
CA VAL A 23 9.08 1.63 0.83
C VAL A 23 10.26 0.91 1.48
N SER A 24 11.07 1.65 2.23
CA SER A 24 12.22 1.08 2.94
C SER A 24 11.75 0.43 4.23
N LEU A 25 12.17 -0.80 4.47
CA LEU A 25 11.69 -1.62 5.57
C LEU A 25 12.84 -2.09 6.46
N THR A 26 12.53 -2.20 7.76
CA THR A 26 13.27 -3.05 8.70
C THR A 26 12.31 -4.11 9.23
N ASP A 27 12.85 -5.28 9.63
CA ASP A 27 12.02 -6.33 10.20
C ASP A 27 11.63 -5.99 11.65
N ALA A 28 10.88 -6.90 12.29
CA ALA A 28 10.40 -6.70 13.65
C ALA A 28 11.53 -6.57 14.69
N GLU A 29 12.71 -7.09 14.37
CA GLU A 29 13.90 -7.00 15.24
C GLU A 29 14.75 -5.77 14.90
N GLY A 30 14.34 -4.93 13.95
CA GLY A 30 15.07 -3.73 13.58
C GLY A 30 16.19 -3.95 12.58
N GLN A 31 16.30 -5.14 11.98
CA GLN A 31 17.32 -5.43 10.97
C GLN A 31 16.85 -4.98 9.58
N PRO A 32 17.76 -4.51 8.72
CA PRO A 32 17.39 -4.14 7.36
C PRO A 32 16.72 -5.30 6.62
N SER A 33 15.70 -4.98 5.85
CA SER A 33 14.94 -5.93 5.05
C SER A 33 14.91 -5.44 3.60
N ALA A 34 14.52 -6.32 2.68
CA ALA A 34 14.33 -5.93 1.29
C ALA A 34 13.20 -4.89 1.20
N ASP A 35 13.41 -3.87 0.39
CA ASP A 35 12.43 -2.82 0.16
C ASP A 35 11.18 -3.39 -0.51
N LEU A 36 10.05 -2.75 -0.23
CA LEU A 36 8.82 -2.98 -0.97
C LEU A 36 8.78 -1.96 -2.12
N VAL A 37 8.70 -2.45 -3.35
CA VAL A 37 8.67 -1.58 -4.53
C VAL A 37 7.33 -1.72 -5.22
N LEU A 38 6.59 -0.61 -5.29
CA LEU A 38 5.29 -0.54 -5.93
C LEU A 38 5.43 0.23 -7.23
N VAL A 39 5.07 -0.41 -8.34
CA VAL A 39 5.28 0.14 -9.69
C VAL A 39 3.95 0.50 -10.35
N ASN A 40 4.03 1.30 -11.41
CA ASN A 40 2.88 1.69 -12.21
C ASN A 40 1.76 2.34 -11.39
N LEU A 41 2.13 3.17 -10.42
CA LEU A 41 1.16 3.85 -9.58
C LEU A 41 0.32 4.82 -10.39
N ILE A 42 -0.99 4.79 -10.16
CA ILE A 42 -1.97 5.75 -10.68
C ILE A 42 -2.26 6.78 -9.60
N ASP A 43 -2.37 6.33 -8.34
CA ASP A 43 -2.68 7.20 -7.22
C ASP A 43 -2.03 6.68 -5.94
N LEU A 44 -1.72 7.59 -5.03
CA LEU A 44 -1.04 7.30 -3.78
C LEU A 44 -1.57 8.22 -2.70
N TYR A 45 -1.87 7.66 -1.55
CA TYR A 45 -2.25 8.41 -0.35
C TYR A 45 -1.41 7.92 0.83
N VAL A 46 -0.81 8.87 1.55
CA VAL A 46 -0.03 8.59 2.77
C VAL A 46 -0.50 9.52 3.87
N ASP A 47 -0.85 8.95 5.02
CA ASP A 47 -1.28 9.73 6.18
C ASP A 47 -0.55 9.26 7.43
N GLY A 48 -0.15 10.20 8.27
CA GLY A 48 0.38 9.91 9.59
C GLY A 48 1.82 9.40 9.61
N PHE A 49 2.61 9.65 8.57
CA PHE A 49 4.03 9.27 8.58
C PHE A 49 4.75 9.99 9.72
N SER A 50 5.41 9.24 10.60
CA SER A 50 6.01 9.76 11.83
C SER A 50 7.38 9.13 12.07
N LEU A 51 7.91 9.30 13.29
CA LEU A 51 9.18 8.69 13.67
C LEU A 51 9.11 7.17 13.75
N GLN A 52 7.93 6.63 14.01
CA GLN A 52 7.72 5.20 14.14
C GLN A 52 6.52 4.80 13.29
N ASN A 53 6.75 3.96 12.30
CA ASN A 53 5.72 3.52 11.35
C ASN A 53 5.75 1.99 11.32
N ILE A 54 4.83 1.37 12.05
CA ILE A 54 4.80 -0.09 12.26
C ILE A 54 3.61 -0.65 11.47
N ILE A 55 3.88 -1.62 10.62
CA ILE A 55 2.84 -2.24 9.78
C ILE A 55 2.00 -3.18 10.64
N LEU A 56 0.69 -2.98 10.61
CA LEU A 56 -0.29 -3.91 11.18
C LEU A 56 -0.60 -5.00 10.15
N ASP A 57 -0.95 -4.59 8.94
CA ASP A 57 -1.36 -5.53 7.90
C ASP A 57 -1.23 -4.87 6.52
N VAL A 58 -1.09 -5.71 5.50
CA VAL A 58 -1.08 -5.29 4.11
C VAL A 58 -2.18 -6.06 3.37
N SER A 59 -3.09 -5.33 2.75
CA SER A 59 -4.18 -5.90 1.96
C SER A 59 -3.97 -5.56 0.49
N VAL A 60 -4.08 -6.56 -0.38
CA VAL A 60 -3.94 -6.40 -1.83
C VAL A 60 -5.20 -6.89 -2.50
N PHE A 61 -5.80 -6.05 -3.31
CA PHE A 61 -7.06 -6.34 -3.99
C PHE A 61 -6.87 -6.29 -5.49
N HIS A 62 -7.24 -7.38 -6.16
CA HIS A 62 -7.33 -7.47 -7.61
C HIS A 62 -8.77 -7.47 -8.09
N HIS A 63 -9.71 -7.49 -7.16
CA HIS A 63 -11.15 -7.51 -7.41
C HIS A 63 -11.86 -6.66 -6.36
N LYS A 64 -13.02 -6.15 -6.76
CA LYS A 64 -13.91 -5.43 -5.84
C LYS A 64 -14.27 -6.33 -4.65
N SER A 65 -14.34 -5.73 -3.46
CA SER A 65 -14.60 -6.44 -2.21
C SER A 65 -15.56 -5.63 -1.35
N THR A 66 -16.26 -6.31 -0.46
CA THR A 66 -17.10 -5.65 0.55
C THR A 66 -16.37 -5.54 1.90
N SER A 67 -15.12 -5.96 1.98
CA SER A 67 -14.34 -5.91 3.21
C SER A 67 -14.12 -4.46 3.68
N PHE A 68 -13.90 -4.33 5.00
CA PHE A 68 -13.56 -3.02 5.59
C PHE A 68 -12.32 -2.44 4.95
N GLU A 69 -11.30 -3.27 4.74
CA GLU A 69 -10.00 -2.83 4.20
C GLU A 69 -10.15 -2.27 2.79
N TYR A 70 -10.95 -2.91 1.95
CA TYR A 70 -11.20 -2.40 0.60
C TYR A 70 -11.91 -1.07 0.64
N GLN A 71 -12.97 -0.96 1.46
CA GLN A 71 -13.72 0.29 1.59
C GLN A 71 -12.84 1.40 2.15
N ARG A 72 -11.96 1.07 3.11
CA ARG A 72 -11.02 2.04 3.66
C ARG A 72 -10.04 2.54 2.61
N ALA A 73 -9.47 1.65 1.81
CA ALA A 73 -8.56 2.04 0.73
C ALA A 73 -9.25 2.95 -0.27
N CYS A 74 -10.46 2.62 -0.69
CA CYS A 74 -11.23 3.47 -1.60
C CYS A 74 -11.53 4.84 -1.00
N GLN A 75 -11.86 4.89 0.29
CA GLN A 75 -12.10 6.15 0.99
C GLN A 75 -10.86 7.04 0.97
N LEU A 76 -9.69 6.48 1.27
CA LEU A 76 -8.43 7.23 1.27
C LEU A 76 -8.05 7.72 -0.13
N LEU A 77 -8.32 6.92 -1.15
CA LEU A 77 -8.02 7.24 -2.54
C LEU A 77 -9.11 8.09 -3.20
N ASP A 78 -10.17 8.42 -2.47
CA ASP A 78 -11.33 9.16 -2.99
C ASP A 78 -11.96 8.46 -4.19
N ILE A 79 -12.14 7.15 -4.08
CA ILE A 79 -12.79 6.31 -5.08
C ILE A 79 -14.10 5.79 -4.49
N ASP A 80 -15.17 5.85 -5.27
CA ASP A 80 -16.43 5.22 -4.87
C ASP A 80 -16.28 3.70 -4.91
N SER A 81 -16.39 3.04 -3.75
CA SER A 81 -16.20 1.60 -3.63
C SER A 81 -17.25 0.78 -4.39
N SER A 82 -18.37 1.40 -4.79
CA SER A 82 -19.37 0.75 -5.63
C SER A 82 -18.98 0.73 -7.11
N ASN A 83 -18.05 1.59 -7.52
CA ASN A 83 -17.54 1.59 -8.88
C ASN A 83 -16.53 0.47 -9.07
N ASP A 84 -16.48 -0.06 -10.29
CA ASP A 84 -15.48 -1.06 -10.63
C ASP A 84 -14.23 -0.37 -11.17
N VAL A 85 -13.16 -0.35 -10.33
CA VAL A 85 -11.86 0.18 -10.74
C VAL A 85 -10.99 -0.88 -11.42
N PHE A 86 -11.45 -2.14 -11.45
CA PHE A 86 -10.66 -3.28 -11.92
C PHE A 86 -11.03 -3.67 -13.35
N PHE A 87 -11.12 -2.67 -14.25
CA PHE A 87 -11.43 -2.95 -15.65
C PHE A 87 -10.46 -3.99 -16.22
N SER A 88 -11.00 -5.11 -16.69
CA SER A 88 -10.22 -6.19 -17.34
C SER A 88 -9.14 -6.77 -16.42
N ASP A 89 -9.35 -6.78 -15.11
CA ASP A 89 -8.40 -7.29 -14.10
C ASP A 89 -7.02 -6.65 -14.20
N ARG A 90 -6.95 -5.38 -14.60
CA ARG A 90 -5.68 -4.71 -14.89
C ARG A 90 -5.30 -3.67 -13.86
N GLN A 91 -5.92 -3.70 -12.68
CA GLN A 91 -5.58 -2.75 -11.62
C GLN A 91 -5.44 -3.48 -10.29
N THR A 92 -4.71 -2.84 -9.38
CA THR A 92 -4.50 -3.34 -8.03
C THR A 92 -4.73 -2.20 -7.05
N VAL A 93 -5.48 -2.49 -5.98
CA VAL A 93 -5.63 -1.58 -4.85
C VAL A 93 -4.86 -2.19 -3.67
N ILE A 94 -4.03 -1.37 -3.02
CA ILE A 94 -3.20 -1.81 -1.91
C ILE A 94 -3.49 -0.91 -0.72
N LEU A 95 -3.69 -1.53 0.45
CA LEU A 95 -3.80 -0.82 1.71
C LEU A 95 -2.75 -1.35 2.68
N ILE A 96 -1.90 -0.45 3.18
CA ILE A 96 -0.98 -0.73 4.27
C ILE A 96 -1.54 -0.05 5.52
N GLN A 97 -2.00 -0.85 6.47
CA GLN A 97 -2.53 -0.37 7.75
C GLN A 97 -1.41 -0.36 8.78
N ALA A 98 -1.41 0.65 9.62
CA ALA A 98 -0.39 0.81 10.65
C ALA A 98 -0.97 0.55 12.04
N SER A 99 -0.19 -0.11 12.90
CA SER A 99 -0.44 -0.10 14.34
C SER A 99 0.08 1.18 14.98
N ALA A 100 1.06 1.83 14.32
CA ALA A 100 1.56 3.16 14.66
C ALA A 100 2.05 3.83 13.39
N GLY A 101 1.81 5.13 13.23
CA GLY A 101 2.33 5.92 12.12
C GLY A 101 1.52 5.81 10.84
N ALA A 102 2.21 5.64 9.72
CA ALA A 102 1.65 5.85 8.39
C ALA A 102 0.65 4.80 7.95
N GLU A 103 -0.51 5.27 7.47
CA GLU A 103 -1.44 4.49 6.68
C GLU A 103 -1.25 4.87 5.20
N ILE A 104 -1.14 3.87 4.33
CA ILE A 104 -0.81 4.08 2.92
C ILE A 104 -1.83 3.33 2.06
N ALA A 105 -2.38 4.04 1.07
CA ALA A 105 -3.25 3.44 0.07
C ALA A 105 -2.72 3.73 -1.32
N CYS A 106 -2.76 2.74 -2.21
CA CYS A 106 -2.26 2.87 -3.57
C CYS A 106 -3.25 2.28 -4.57
N LEU A 107 -3.35 2.92 -5.73
CA LEU A 107 -3.96 2.37 -6.93
C LEU A 107 -2.88 2.23 -7.97
N ALA A 108 -2.74 1.05 -8.54
CA ALA A 108 -1.71 0.77 -9.53
C ALA A 108 -2.32 0.17 -10.79
N SER A 109 -1.68 0.44 -11.93
CA SER A 109 -2.01 -0.19 -13.20
C SER A 109 -1.35 -1.58 -13.24
N GLY A 110 -2.11 -2.57 -13.69
CA GLY A 110 -1.62 -3.95 -13.74
C GLY A 110 -1.82 -4.67 -12.42
N ARG A 111 -1.47 -5.96 -12.44
CA ARG A 111 -1.59 -6.81 -11.28
C ARG A 111 -0.28 -6.81 -10.50
N ILE A 112 -0.31 -6.32 -9.27
CA ILE A 112 0.87 -6.24 -8.41
C ILE A 112 0.67 -7.21 -7.25
N ASP A 113 1.63 -8.10 -7.05
CA ASP A 113 1.70 -9.00 -5.90
C ASP A 113 2.88 -8.61 -5.01
N ILE A 114 2.65 -8.65 -3.72
CA ILE A 114 3.63 -8.28 -2.70
C ILE A 114 4.17 -9.51 -2.00
#